data_5a328ef47aa5a35610474c1df0335ada
#
_entry.id   5a328ef47aa5a35610474c1df0335ada
#
_cell.length_a   1.000
_cell.length_b   1.000
_cell.length_c   1.000
_cell.angle_alpha   90.00
_cell.angle_beta   90.00
_cell.angle_gamma   90.00
#
_symmetry.space_group_name_H-M   'P 1'
#
loop_
_entity.id
_entity.type
_entity.pdbx_description
1 polymer ?
#
loop_
_entity_poly.entity_id
_entity_poly.type
_entity_poly.pdbx_seq_one_letter_code
_entity_poly.pdbx_strand_id
1 'polypeptide(L)'
;MKRVVFSFFTLLCGCYLQAQPSNFPTAVVDSIQHLIKLPVIPEFTVNVTKLGAKGDSVSNSKPAFDKAMAYCKKHNGGTIIVPRGIYTLNGPIHFVSNVNLLLQAGAKIRFSDAPEHYLPMVLTSWEGTMLYNYSPLIYAYNCHDIAITGEGTIDGEGGRVWDSYKDKEGADKLLTREMNHKSVPMSERLFGKDHYLRPQLIQFFNCKNILVENVRIEDAPFWCLHLLKSESITVRGVSYHALNHNNDGIDPEYSRNILIENIRFDNGDDNIAIKAGRDHEGRANSSTPSENIIIRNCSFKGLHGVVLGSELSAGVRNVYIDNCKTGGYLKRGIYFKTNADRGGFIKNIHVRNVHLDEVEDCIYITANYQGEGKDFATEISDIFFSGISCNKVSETAIVLQGYAQKKIKNVQFNTIDIPSARNGMTITNAEKVELNEVVIGKKALIPTAVK
;
A
#
# COMPACT_ATOMS: atom_id res chain seq x y z
N MET A 1 62.65 -46.14 25.76
CA MET A 1 61.59 -45.16 26.08
C MET A 1 60.76 -44.94 24.82
N LYS A 2 59.61 -45.62 24.71
CA LYS A 2 58.68 -45.40 23.54
C LYS A 2 57.63 -44.38 23.95
N ARG A 3 57.53 -43.28 23.24
CA ARG A 3 56.45 -42.30 23.41
C ARG A 3 55.23 -42.70 22.58
N VAL A 4 54.08 -42.86 23.24
CA VAL A 4 52.79 -43.11 22.63
C VAL A 4 52.13 -41.76 22.47
N VAL A 5 51.76 -41.42 21.21
CA VAL A 5 51.00 -40.22 20.88
C VAL A 5 49.53 -40.63 20.77
N PHE A 6 48.69 -40.11 21.65
CA PHE A 6 47.24 -40.25 21.55
C PHE A 6 46.68 -39.10 20.65
N SER A 7 46.13 -39.46 19.51
CA SER A 7 45.38 -38.55 18.65
C SER A 7 43.92 -38.54 19.10
N PHE A 8 43.44 -37.38 19.58
CA PHE A 8 42.02 -37.15 19.84
C PHE A 8 41.34 -36.74 18.53
N PHE A 9 40.50 -37.61 18.00
CA PHE A 9 39.56 -37.24 16.93
C PHE A 9 38.28 -36.67 17.58
N THR A 10 38.08 -35.36 17.45
CA THR A 10 36.82 -34.69 17.79
C THR A 10 35.87 -34.84 16.62
N LEU A 11 34.84 -35.68 16.76
CA LEU A 11 33.72 -35.77 15.83
C LEU A 11 32.83 -34.52 16.01
N LEU A 12 32.93 -33.57 15.13
CA LEU A 12 31.94 -32.49 15.00
C LEU A 12 30.68 -33.09 14.34
N CYS A 13 29.68 -33.41 15.16
CA CYS A 13 28.33 -33.72 14.68
C CYS A 13 27.66 -32.45 14.21
N GLY A 14 27.78 -32.13 12.93
CA GLY A 14 27.03 -31.01 12.29
C GLY A 14 25.56 -31.41 12.23
N CYS A 15 24.73 -30.86 13.14
CA CYS A 15 23.29 -30.91 12.98
C CYS A 15 22.92 -30.04 11.74
N TYR A 16 22.75 -30.70 10.61
CA TYR A 16 22.03 -30.10 9.51
C TYR A 16 20.56 -29.95 9.92
N LEU A 17 20.17 -28.75 10.36
CA LEU A 17 18.76 -28.37 10.38
C LEU A 17 18.26 -28.43 8.94
N GLN A 18 17.58 -29.52 8.59
CA GLN A 18 16.79 -29.53 7.36
C GLN A 18 15.67 -28.49 7.55
N ALA A 19 15.83 -27.36 6.89
CA ALA A 19 14.74 -26.39 6.77
C ALA A 19 13.52 -27.12 6.19
N GLN A 20 12.45 -27.22 6.96
CA GLN A 20 11.16 -27.72 6.46
C GLN A 20 10.77 -26.91 5.22
N PRO A 21 10.26 -27.54 4.16
CA PRO A 21 9.85 -26.81 2.96
C PRO A 21 8.83 -25.76 3.36
N SER A 22 9.14 -24.50 3.13
CA SER A 22 8.22 -23.40 3.39
C SER A 22 6.95 -23.61 2.57
N ASN A 23 5.78 -23.61 3.20
CA ASN A 23 4.48 -23.66 2.52
C ASN A 23 4.20 -22.40 1.68
N PHE A 24 5.21 -21.57 1.44
CA PHE A 24 5.06 -20.36 0.61
C PHE A 24 5.03 -20.75 -0.86
N PRO A 25 3.98 -20.36 -1.60
CA PRO A 25 3.74 -20.87 -2.95
C PRO A 25 4.58 -20.13 -4.00
N THR A 26 5.89 -20.34 -3.99
CA THR A 26 6.86 -19.65 -4.86
C THR A 26 6.49 -19.77 -6.35
N ALA A 27 6.08 -20.94 -6.83
CA ALA A 27 5.67 -21.13 -8.22
C ALA A 27 4.45 -20.27 -8.62
N VAL A 28 3.52 -20.03 -7.68
CA VAL A 28 2.39 -19.13 -7.91
C VAL A 28 2.85 -17.69 -7.98
N VAL A 29 3.75 -17.28 -7.07
CA VAL A 29 4.34 -15.93 -7.08
C VAL A 29 5.09 -15.67 -8.39
N ASP A 30 5.89 -16.61 -8.86
CA ASP A 30 6.60 -16.53 -10.15
C ASP A 30 5.61 -16.40 -11.31
N SER A 31 4.54 -17.18 -11.30
CA SER A 31 3.48 -17.10 -12.31
C SER A 31 2.80 -15.73 -12.33
N ILE A 32 2.49 -15.15 -11.17
CA ILE A 32 1.92 -13.80 -11.06
C ILE A 32 2.92 -12.76 -11.59
N GLN A 33 4.20 -12.88 -11.24
CA GLN A 33 5.22 -11.95 -11.70
C GLN A 33 5.33 -11.92 -13.23
N HIS A 34 5.13 -13.04 -13.92
CA HIS A 34 5.12 -13.11 -15.39
C HIS A 34 3.90 -12.41 -16.03
N LEU A 35 2.82 -12.20 -15.29
CA LEU A 35 1.66 -11.42 -15.75
C LEU A 35 1.92 -9.91 -15.71
N ILE A 36 2.89 -9.45 -14.91
CA ILE A 36 3.19 -8.03 -14.73
C ILE A 36 4.08 -7.56 -15.88
N LYS A 37 3.57 -6.63 -16.69
CA LYS A 37 4.30 -6.06 -17.82
C LYS A 37 4.81 -4.67 -17.48
N LEU A 38 6.05 -4.40 -17.81
CA LEU A 38 6.57 -3.04 -17.74
C LEU A 38 6.02 -2.21 -18.90
N PRO A 39 5.87 -0.89 -18.72
CA PRO A 39 5.40 -0.01 -19.78
C PRO A 39 6.39 0.05 -20.95
N VAL A 40 5.86 0.17 -22.17
CA VAL A 40 6.64 0.39 -23.37
C VAL A 40 6.54 1.87 -23.75
N ILE A 41 7.63 2.62 -23.55
CA ILE A 41 7.67 4.07 -23.79
C ILE A 41 8.38 4.34 -25.11
N PRO A 42 7.80 5.12 -26.03
CA PRO A 42 8.47 5.53 -27.28
C PRO A 42 9.76 6.34 -27.01
N GLU A 43 10.69 6.30 -27.98
CA GLU A 43 12.00 6.96 -27.83
C GLU A 43 11.94 8.51 -27.84
N PHE A 44 10.81 9.12 -28.20
CA PHE A 44 10.64 10.57 -28.17
C PHE A 44 10.94 11.14 -26.79
N THR A 45 11.71 12.22 -26.72
CA THR A 45 12.05 12.91 -25.48
C THR A 45 11.78 14.39 -25.54
N VAL A 46 11.34 14.95 -24.42
CA VAL A 46 11.12 16.39 -24.26
C VAL A 46 11.60 16.85 -22.89
N ASN A 47 12.41 17.91 -22.87
CA ASN A 47 12.91 18.51 -21.63
C ASN A 47 12.05 19.73 -21.25
N VAL A 48 11.50 19.74 -20.03
CA VAL A 48 10.58 20.80 -19.56
C VAL A 48 11.23 22.19 -19.56
N THR A 49 12.54 22.32 -19.36
CA THR A 49 13.24 23.60 -19.38
C THR A 49 13.28 24.21 -20.79
N LYS A 50 13.27 23.39 -21.82
CA LYS A 50 13.17 23.82 -23.23
C LYS A 50 11.77 24.40 -23.55
N LEU A 51 10.79 24.13 -22.71
CA LEU A 51 9.41 24.60 -22.83
C LEU A 51 9.09 25.77 -21.88
N GLY A 52 10.11 26.24 -21.15
CA GLY A 52 10.00 27.41 -20.27
C GLY A 52 9.84 27.09 -18.78
N ALA A 53 9.95 25.79 -18.36
CA ALA A 53 10.02 25.47 -16.96
C ALA A 53 11.28 26.06 -16.31
N LYS A 54 11.13 26.65 -15.13
CA LYS A 54 12.23 27.18 -14.34
C LYS A 54 12.36 26.41 -13.04
N GLY A 55 13.53 25.84 -12.82
CA GLY A 55 13.85 25.10 -11.59
C GLY A 55 14.29 26.04 -10.45
N ASP A 56 13.66 27.19 -10.29
CA ASP A 56 14.05 28.29 -9.39
C ASP A 56 13.23 28.34 -8.08
N SER A 57 12.39 27.35 -7.84
CA SER A 57 11.51 27.24 -6.67
C SER A 57 10.39 28.30 -6.56
N VAL A 58 10.29 29.23 -7.48
CA VAL A 58 9.35 30.37 -7.39
C VAL A 58 8.39 30.42 -8.59
N SER A 59 8.94 30.29 -9.81
CA SER A 59 8.16 30.41 -11.05
C SER A 59 7.22 29.23 -11.22
N ASN A 60 5.96 29.53 -11.57
CA ASN A 60 5.01 28.47 -11.93
C ASN A 60 5.42 27.78 -13.24
N SER A 61 5.85 26.55 -13.15
CA SER A 61 6.30 25.72 -14.28
C SER A 61 5.17 24.87 -14.91
N LYS A 62 3.95 24.88 -14.33
CA LYS A 62 2.81 24.09 -14.83
C LYS A 62 2.57 24.21 -16.34
N PRO A 63 2.60 25.42 -16.98
CA PRO A 63 2.40 25.54 -18.43
C PRO A 63 3.44 24.78 -19.26
N ALA A 64 4.67 24.67 -18.78
CA ALA A 64 5.71 23.91 -19.48
C ALA A 64 5.49 22.38 -19.38
N PHE A 65 5.01 21.91 -18.24
CA PHE A 65 4.62 20.50 -18.09
C PHE A 65 3.41 20.14 -18.95
N ASP A 66 2.42 21.02 -19.06
CA ASP A 66 1.27 20.81 -19.96
C ASP A 66 1.69 20.73 -21.42
N LYS A 67 2.59 21.63 -21.85
CA LYS A 67 3.17 21.55 -23.20
C LYS A 67 3.93 20.27 -23.42
N ALA A 68 4.70 19.79 -22.43
CA ALA A 68 5.43 18.53 -22.53
C ALA A 68 4.48 17.34 -22.71
N MET A 69 3.40 17.27 -21.92
CA MET A 69 2.36 16.24 -22.09
C MET A 69 1.68 16.32 -23.46
N ALA A 70 1.38 17.52 -23.94
CA ALA A 70 0.79 17.72 -25.26
C ALA A 70 1.75 17.27 -26.38
N TYR A 71 3.04 17.51 -26.25
CA TYR A 71 4.04 17.02 -27.21
C TYR A 71 4.15 15.51 -27.18
N CYS A 72 4.20 14.88 -26.01
CA CYS A 72 4.17 13.42 -25.91
C CYS A 72 2.89 12.86 -26.56
N LYS A 73 1.72 13.44 -26.29
CA LYS A 73 0.45 13.01 -26.91
C LYS A 73 0.53 13.08 -28.46
N LYS A 74 1.11 14.15 -29.01
CA LYS A 74 1.28 14.33 -30.47
C LYS A 74 2.22 13.28 -31.10
N HIS A 75 3.20 12.79 -30.31
CA HIS A 75 4.18 11.80 -30.75
C HIS A 75 3.85 10.36 -30.30
N ASN A 76 2.61 10.09 -29.92
CA ASN A 76 2.13 8.80 -29.41
C ASN A 76 2.86 8.33 -28.13
N GLY A 77 3.43 9.25 -27.35
CA GLY A 77 4.14 8.96 -26.12
C GLY A 77 5.54 9.58 -26.07
N GLY A 78 6.33 9.17 -25.08
CA GLY A 78 7.72 9.59 -24.92
C GLY A 78 8.11 9.87 -23.47
N THR A 79 9.34 10.34 -23.27
CA THR A 79 9.87 10.66 -21.94
C THR A 79 9.94 12.16 -21.72
N ILE A 80 9.28 12.64 -20.67
CA ILE A 80 9.37 14.01 -20.17
C ILE A 80 10.51 14.08 -19.18
N ILE A 81 11.56 14.80 -19.54
CA ILE A 81 12.76 14.96 -18.70
C ILE A 81 12.62 16.19 -17.83
N VAL A 82 12.69 15.98 -16.51
CA VAL A 82 12.74 17.04 -15.50
C VAL A 82 14.18 17.10 -14.95
N PRO A 83 15.00 18.06 -15.37
CA PRO A 83 16.38 18.19 -14.91
C PRO A 83 16.46 18.66 -13.45
N ARG A 84 17.66 18.65 -12.88
CA ARG A 84 17.94 19.21 -11.54
C ARG A 84 17.34 20.61 -11.38
N GLY A 85 16.64 20.86 -10.28
CA GLY A 85 15.98 22.12 -9.91
C GLY A 85 14.69 21.88 -9.14
N ILE A 86 14.10 22.94 -8.59
CA ILE A 86 12.82 22.89 -7.87
C ILE A 86 11.76 23.54 -8.74
N TYR A 87 10.83 22.76 -9.23
CA TYR A 87 9.76 23.19 -10.15
C TYR A 87 8.43 23.30 -9.40
N THR A 88 7.98 24.52 -9.18
CA THR A 88 6.67 24.78 -8.56
C THR A 88 5.57 24.64 -9.61
N LEU A 89 4.53 23.86 -9.30
CA LEU A 89 3.38 23.62 -10.18
C LEU A 89 2.09 24.11 -9.53
N ASN A 90 1.43 25.10 -10.17
CA ASN A 90 0.11 25.56 -9.76
C ASN A 90 -0.97 24.75 -10.49
N GLY A 91 -1.10 23.48 -10.11
CA GLY A 91 -2.11 22.57 -10.61
C GLY A 91 -1.56 21.18 -10.95
N PRO A 92 -2.44 20.24 -11.30
CA PRO A 92 -2.12 18.85 -11.47
C PRO A 92 -1.35 18.54 -12.76
N ILE A 93 -0.61 17.44 -12.76
CA ILE A 93 -0.10 16.80 -13.99
C ILE A 93 -1.10 15.72 -14.42
N HIS A 94 -1.76 15.91 -15.56
CA HIS A 94 -2.62 14.88 -16.16
C HIS A 94 -1.83 14.09 -17.20
N PHE A 95 -1.65 12.80 -16.94
CA PHE A 95 -0.94 11.88 -17.82
C PHE A 95 -1.74 11.54 -19.08
N VAL A 96 -1.02 11.23 -20.14
CA VAL A 96 -1.53 10.53 -21.32
C VAL A 96 -0.80 9.19 -21.45
N SER A 97 -1.34 8.27 -22.26
CA SER A 97 -0.71 6.94 -22.44
C SER A 97 0.69 7.05 -23.08
N ASN A 98 1.51 6.03 -22.83
CA ASN A 98 2.85 5.85 -23.36
C ASN A 98 3.85 6.92 -22.88
N VAL A 99 3.69 7.46 -21.67
CA VAL A 99 4.55 8.54 -21.15
C VAL A 99 5.31 8.10 -19.90
N ASN A 100 6.60 8.43 -19.89
CA ASN A 100 7.45 8.41 -18.72
C ASN A 100 7.76 9.83 -18.26
N LEU A 101 7.47 10.14 -16.99
CA LEU A 101 7.95 11.35 -16.31
C LEU A 101 9.27 11.01 -15.61
N LEU A 102 10.39 11.42 -16.19
CA LEU A 102 11.74 11.15 -15.69
C LEU A 102 12.25 12.33 -14.86
N LEU A 103 12.36 12.14 -13.54
CA LEU A 103 12.95 13.12 -12.63
C LEU A 103 14.44 12.80 -12.44
N GLN A 104 15.32 13.63 -13.00
CA GLN A 104 16.76 13.45 -12.82
C GLN A 104 17.18 13.72 -11.36
N ALA A 105 18.35 13.21 -10.96
CA ALA A 105 18.89 13.43 -9.63
C ALA A 105 18.91 14.92 -9.25
N GLY A 106 18.30 15.25 -8.10
CA GLY A 106 18.14 16.62 -7.61
C GLY A 106 17.02 17.42 -8.29
N ALA A 107 16.21 16.82 -9.14
CA ALA A 107 14.94 17.41 -9.56
C ALA A 107 13.91 17.30 -8.42
N LYS A 108 13.15 18.35 -8.16
CA LYS A 108 12.01 18.33 -7.23
C LYS A 108 10.80 18.98 -7.91
N ILE A 109 9.73 18.24 -8.04
CA ILE A 109 8.42 18.77 -8.37
C ILE A 109 7.74 19.12 -7.06
N ARG A 110 7.36 20.37 -6.88
CA ARG A 110 6.66 20.87 -5.71
C ARG A 110 5.30 21.43 -6.13
N PHE A 111 4.26 20.81 -5.63
CA PHE A 111 2.89 21.21 -5.95
C PHE A 111 2.44 22.39 -5.09
N SER A 112 1.54 23.21 -5.64
CA SER A 112 0.84 24.24 -4.88
C SER A 112 -0.12 23.61 -3.87
N ASP A 113 -0.24 24.20 -2.70
CA ASP A 113 -1.23 23.84 -1.69
C ASP A 113 -2.56 24.62 -1.80
N ALA A 114 -2.75 25.40 -2.86
CA ALA A 114 -3.98 26.15 -3.13
C ALA A 114 -5.04 25.25 -3.81
N PRO A 115 -6.16 24.90 -3.14
CA PRO A 115 -7.13 23.94 -3.67
C PRO A 115 -7.77 24.33 -5.01
N GLU A 116 -7.94 25.62 -5.26
CA GLU A 116 -8.49 26.13 -6.51
C GLU A 116 -7.65 25.76 -7.74
N HIS A 117 -6.37 25.47 -7.58
CA HIS A 117 -5.50 25.00 -8.66
C HIS A 117 -5.83 23.57 -9.13
N TYR A 118 -6.62 22.82 -8.37
CA TYR A 118 -6.99 21.43 -8.67
C TYR A 118 -8.43 21.28 -9.17
N LEU A 119 -9.01 22.39 -9.61
CA LEU A 119 -10.26 22.44 -10.34
C LEU A 119 -10.02 22.52 -11.87
N PRO A 120 -10.95 22.07 -12.72
CA PRO A 120 -12.24 21.47 -12.38
C PRO A 120 -12.09 20.09 -11.72
N MET A 121 -13.15 19.67 -10.99
CA MET A 121 -13.23 18.35 -10.39
C MET A 121 -13.05 17.23 -11.42
N VAL A 122 -12.43 16.14 -10.99
CA VAL A 122 -12.28 14.92 -11.78
C VAL A 122 -12.98 13.73 -11.09
N LEU A 123 -13.30 12.70 -11.85
CA LEU A 123 -13.79 11.44 -11.31
C LEU A 123 -12.65 10.75 -10.54
N THR A 124 -12.90 10.40 -9.29
CA THR A 124 -11.93 9.76 -8.39
C THR A 124 -12.64 8.86 -7.38
N SER A 125 -11.92 8.34 -6.41
CA SER A 125 -12.44 7.66 -5.22
C SER A 125 -11.90 8.34 -3.96
N TRP A 126 -12.73 8.41 -2.93
CA TRP A 126 -12.31 8.87 -1.62
C TRP A 126 -12.78 7.87 -0.53
N GLU A 127 -11.84 7.30 0.21
CA GLU A 127 -12.08 6.19 1.16
C GLU A 127 -13.05 5.11 0.61
N GLY A 128 -12.79 4.61 -0.61
CA GLY A 128 -13.55 3.52 -1.20
C GLY A 128 -14.89 3.90 -1.84
N THR A 129 -15.22 5.17 -1.92
CA THR A 129 -16.45 5.68 -2.56
C THR A 129 -16.11 6.51 -3.79
N MET A 130 -16.67 6.16 -4.95
CA MET A 130 -16.47 6.90 -6.20
C MET A 130 -17.23 8.23 -6.17
N LEU A 131 -16.60 9.32 -6.63
CA LEU A 131 -17.16 10.67 -6.62
C LEU A 131 -16.36 11.62 -7.54
N TYR A 132 -16.82 12.85 -7.74
CA TYR A 132 -16.03 13.92 -8.32
C TYR A 132 -15.45 14.78 -7.21
N ASN A 133 -14.12 15.02 -7.26
CA ASN A 133 -13.41 15.83 -6.27
C ASN A 133 -12.31 16.66 -6.94
N TYR A 134 -11.58 17.45 -6.16
CA TYR A 134 -10.31 18.04 -6.59
C TYR A 134 -9.45 16.98 -7.28
N SER A 135 -8.78 17.37 -8.38
CA SER A 135 -7.88 16.46 -9.07
C SER A 135 -6.75 15.99 -8.15
N PRO A 136 -6.40 14.69 -8.15
CA PRO A 136 -5.11 14.28 -7.64
C PRO A 136 -3.98 15.09 -8.28
N LEU A 137 -2.87 15.30 -7.55
CA LEU A 137 -1.81 16.20 -8.00
C LEU A 137 -1.08 15.63 -9.23
N ILE A 138 -0.93 14.31 -9.29
CA ILE A 138 -0.59 13.59 -10.51
C ILE A 138 -1.72 12.60 -10.79
N TYR A 139 -2.34 12.71 -11.94
CA TYR A 139 -3.53 11.97 -12.29
C TYR A 139 -3.42 11.32 -13.67
N ALA A 140 -3.68 10.01 -13.74
CA ALA A 140 -3.87 9.30 -14.98
C ALA A 140 -5.22 8.60 -14.98
N TYR A 141 -6.02 8.79 -16.01
CA TYR A 141 -7.32 8.15 -16.16
C TYR A 141 -7.44 7.48 -17.54
N ASN A 142 -7.76 6.18 -17.54
CA ASN A 142 -7.84 5.37 -18.75
C ASN A 142 -6.55 5.38 -19.57
N CYS A 143 -5.38 5.38 -18.93
CA CYS A 143 -4.08 5.37 -19.57
C CYS A 143 -3.44 3.98 -19.56
N HIS A 144 -2.50 3.75 -20.47
CA HIS A 144 -1.64 2.59 -20.47
C HIS A 144 -0.20 2.97 -20.76
N ASP A 145 0.73 2.08 -20.37
CA ASP A 145 2.16 2.27 -20.56
C ASP A 145 2.64 3.63 -20.04
N ILE A 146 2.50 3.81 -18.72
CA ILE A 146 2.85 5.04 -18.02
C ILE A 146 3.90 4.78 -16.94
N ALA A 147 4.81 5.73 -16.80
CA ALA A 147 5.87 5.61 -15.80
C ALA A 147 6.18 6.94 -15.11
N ILE A 148 6.62 6.85 -13.86
CA ILE A 148 7.32 7.89 -13.11
C ILE A 148 8.63 7.29 -12.68
N THR A 149 9.76 7.81 -13.15
CA THR A 149 11.07 7.21 -12.91
C THR A 149 12.14 8.25 -12.56
N GLY A 150 13.30 7.76 -12.10
CA GLY A 150 14.46 8.59 -11.82
C GLY A 150 14.70 8.79 -10.31
N GLU A 151 15.59 9.71 -9.96
CA GLU A 151 16.08 9.90 -8.59
C GLU A 151 15.63 11.25 -7.98
N GLY A 152 14.60 11.86 -8.56
CA GLY A 152 14.06 13.13 -8.07
C GLY A 152 12.96 12.95 -7.03
N THR A 153 12.44 14.08 -6.57
CA THR A 153 11.44 14.17 -5.49
C THR A 153 10.11 14.70 -6.01
N ILE A 154 9.02 14.12 -5.54
CA ILE A 154 7.65 14.60 -5.72
C ILE A 154 7.14 15.03 -4.35
N ASP A 155 6.82 16.31 -4.21
CA ASP A 155 6.43 16.96 -2.97
C ASP A 155 5.03 17.55 -3.13
N GLY A 156 4.09 17.03 -2.35
CA GLY A 156 2.67 17.41 -2.41
C GLY A 156 2.33 18.66 -1.59
N GLU A 157 3.28 19.21 -0.80
CA GLU A 157 3.03 20.34 0.12
C GLU A 157 1.78 20.15 1.01
N GLY A 158 1.55 18.90 1.45
CA GLY A 158 0.33 18.47 2.14
C GLY A 158 0.17 19.03 3.55
N GLY A 159 1.26 19.49 4.17
CA GLY A 159 1.33 19.79 5.60
C GLY A 159 0.74 21.12 6.04
N ARG A 160 0.18 21.94 5.16
CA ARG A 160 -0.37 23.28 5.50
C ARG A 160 -1.86 23.37 5.22
N VAL A 161 -2.23 23.82 4.02
CA VAL A 161 -3.64 24.04 3.66
C VAL A 161 -4.39 22.72 3.65
N TRP A 162 -3.83 21.70 3.03
CA TRP A 162 -4.46 20.39 2.95
C TRP A 162 -4.63 19.72 4.32
N ASP A 163 -3.63 19.81 5.20
CA ASP A 163 -3.76 19.24 6.55
C ASP A 163 -4.88 19.91 7.35
N SER A 164 -5.11 21.22 7.14
CA SER A 164 -6.23 21.95 7.76
C SER A 164 -7.61 21.45 7.31
N TYR A 165 -7.71 20.77 6.16
CA TYR A 165 -8.96 20.15 5.69
C TYR A 165 -9.37 18.97 6.55
N LYS A 166 -8.40 18.30 7.19
CA LYS A 166 -8.65 17.18 8.11
C LYS A 166 -9.64 17.52 9.22
N ASP A 167 -9.54 18.71 9.77
CA ASP A 167 -10.42 19.18 10.84
C ASP A 167 -11.85 19.50 10.35
N LYS A 168 -12.02 19.71 9.03
CA LYS A 168 -13.26 20.12 8.39
C LYS A 168 -13.96 19.00 7.63
N GLU A 169 -13.24 17.93 7.26
CA GLU A 169 -13.74 16.86 6.38
C GLU A 169 -14.89 16.03 6.98
N GLY A 170 -15.17 16.14 8.30
CA GLY A 170 -16.07 15.24 8.99
C GLY A 170 -17.48 15.13 8.40
N ALA A 171 -18.09 16.29 8.02
CA ALA A 171 -19.40 16.31 7.38
C ALA A 171 -19.36 15.69 5.98
N ASP A 172 -18.35 16.00 5.18
CA ASP A 172 -18.17 15.45 3.83
C ASP A 172 -17.93 13.95 3.86
N LYS A 173 -17.15 13.49 4.82
CA LYS A 173 -16.91 12.06 5.06
C LYS A 173 -18.20 11.30 5.38
N LEU A 174 -19.08 11.85 6.21
CA LEU A 174 -20.38 11.26 6.49
C LEU A 174 -21.27 11.28 5.24
N LEU A 175 -21.26 12.36 4.49
CA LEU A 175 -22.02 12.51 3.25
C LEU A 175 -21.59 11.48 2.18
N THR A 176 -20.27 11.25 2.00
CA THR A 176 -19.80 10.20 1.06
C THR A 176 -20.33 8.82 1.45
N ARG A 177 -20.32 8.50 2.74
CA ARG A 177 -20.83 7.22 3.25
C ARG A 177 -22.34 7.07 3.01
N GLU A 178 -23.10 8.12 3.27
CA GLU A 178 -24.54 8.16 3.02
C GLU A 178 -24.86 8.01 1.54
N MET A 179 -24.14 8.73 0.67
CA MET A 179 -24.29 8.62 -0.79
C MET A 179 -23.96 7.22 -1.32
N ASN A 180 -22.93 6.58 -0.75
CA ASN A 180 -22.58 5.18 -1.05
C ASN A 180 -23.74 4.23 -0.68
N HIS A 181 -24.21 4.30 0.56
CA HIS A 181 -25.28 3.43 1.07
C HIS A 181 -26.60 3.61 0.31
N LYS A 182 -26.93 4.84 -0.09
CA LYS A 182 -28.15 5.17 -0.82
C LYS A 182 -28.04 5.02 -2.35
N SER A 183 -26.88 4.60 -2.85
CA SER A 183 -26.61 4.51 -4.31
C SER A 183 -26.92 5.82 -5.06
N VAL A 184 -26.59 6.96 -4.46
CA VAL A 184 -26.78 8.27 -5.10
C VAL A 184 -26.07 8.28 -6.47
N PRO A 185 -26.68 8.81 -7.55
CA PRO A 185 -26.04 8.87 -8.86
C PRO A 185 -24.69 9.59 -8.84
N MET A 186 -23.74 9.12 -9.66
CA MET A 186 -22.39 9.69 -9.73
C MET A 186 -22.39 11.19 -10.05
N SER A 187 -23.30 11.65 -10.88
CA SER A 187 -23.46 13.07 -11.25
C SER A 187 -23.84 14.00 -10.10
N GLU A 188 -24.26 13.42 -8.97
CA GLU A 188 -24.66 14.18 -7.78
C GLU A 188 -23.58 14.13 -6.68
N ARG A 189 -22.54 13.32 -6.85
CA ARG A 189 -21.45 13.15 -5.87
C ARG A 189 -20.33 14.16 -6.16
N LEU A 190 -20.57 15.43 -5.89
CA LEU A 190 -19.67 16.54 -6.23
C LEU A 190 -19.05 17.16 -4.99
N PHE A 191 -17.71 17.02 -4.84
CA PHE A 191 -16.94 17.41 -3.67
C PHE A 191 -15.74 18.31 -4.04
N GLY A 192 -15.95 19.41 -4.69
CA GLY A 192 -14.90 20.39 -5.00
C GLY A 192 -14.95 21.59 -4.08
N LYS A 193 -15.15 22.77 -4.68
CA LYS A 193 -15.23 24.01 -3.92
C LYS A 193 -16.25 23.92 -2.79
N ASP A 194 -15.90 24.47 -1.63
CA ASP A 194 -16.68 24.46 -0.38
C ASP A 194 -16.82 23.07 0.29
N HIS A 195 -16.08 22.05 -0.21
CA HIS A 195 -15.91 20.75 0.40
C HIS A 195 -14.45 20.52 0.79
N TYR A 196 -14.21 19.61 1.75
CA TYR A 196 -12.92 19.48 2.40
C TYR A 196 -12.29 18.08 2.23
N LEU A 197 -12.66 17.34 1.19
CA LEU A 197 -12.03 16.06 0.87
C LEU A 197 -10.70 16.30 0.16
N ARG A 198 -9.60 15.90 0.81
CA ARG A 198 -8.25 16.07 0.28
C ARG A 198 -7.99 15.13 -0.91
N PRO A 199 -7.35 15.62 -2.01
CA PRO A 199 -6.97 14.77 -3.13
C PRO A 199 -5.75 13.89 -2.82
N GLN A 200 -5.60 12.77 -3.52
CA GLN A 200 -4.39 11.97 -3.49
C GLN A 200 -3.20 12.71 -4.14
N LEU A 201 -1.97 12.37 -3.75
CA LEU A 201 -0.79 12.92 -4.41
C LEU A 201 -0.64 12.33 -5.82
N ILE A 202 -0.65 11.01 -5.95
CA ILE A 202 -0.57 10.31 -7.24
C ILE A 202 -1.74 9.34 -7.32
N GLN A 203 -2.54 9.43 -8.38
CA GLN A 203 -3.59 8.45 -8.63
C GLN A 203 -3.53 7.95 -10.08
N PHE A 204 -3.44 6.64 -10.22
CA PHE A 204 -3.59 5.94 -11.51
C PHE A 204 -4.93 5.19 -11.48
N PHE A 205 -5.88 5.68 -12.26
CA PHE A 205 -7.24 5.18 -12.29
C PHE A 205 -7.56 4.52 -13.63
N ASN A 206 -7.95 3.25 -13.59
CA ASN A 206 -8.24 2.42 -14.77
C ASN A 206 -7.06 2.42 -15.76
N CYS A 207 -5.86 2.22 -15.23
CA CYS A 207 -4.62 2.24 -16.00
C CYS A 207 -3.99 0.85 -16.07
N LYS A 208 -3.11 0.66 -17.07
CA LYS A 208 -2.42 -0.62 -17.30
C LYS A 208 -0.95 -0.41 -17.64
N ASN A 209 -0.10 -1.40 -17.27
CA ASN A 209 1.34 -1.36 -17.45
C ASN A 209 1.93 -0.08 -16.81
N ILE A 210 2.03 -0.08 -15.50
CA ILE A 210 2.45 1.07 -14.71
C ILE A 210 3.80 0.79 -14.07
N LEU A 211 4.70 1.77 -14.09
CA LEU A 211 5.97 1.74 -13.38
C LEU A 211 6.16 3.00 -12.54
N VAL A 212 6.41 2.82 -11.23
CA VAL A 212 6.92 3.90 -10.38
C VAL A 212 8.27 3.43 -9.81
N GLU A 213 9.35 4.14 -10.14
CA GLU A 213 10.69 3.63 -9.86
C GLU A 213 11.66 4.70 -9.35
N ASN A 214 12.32 4.40 -8.22
CA ASN A 214 13.45 5.12 -7.61
C ASN A 214 13.18 6.57 -7.15
N VAL A 215 12.00 7.11 -7.38
CA VAL A 215 11.64 8.45 -6.93
C VAL A 215 11.46 8.54 -5.41
N ARG A 216 11.58 9.75 -4.88
CA ARG A 216 11.24 10.09 -3.51
C ARG A 216 9.87 10.78 -3.47
N ILE A 217 9.01 10.39 -2.55
CA ILE A 217 7.67 10.94 -2.34
C ILE A 217 7.62 11.60 -0.97
N GLU A 218 7.19 12.87 -0.94
CA GLU A 218 7.12 13.70 0.26
C GLU A 218 5.75 14.36 0.40
N ASP A 219 5.31 14.56 1.64
CA ASP A 219 4.21 15.44 2.07
C ASP A 219 2.95 15.42 1.19
N ALA A 220 2.31 14.28 1.10
CA ALA A 220 1.06 14.15 0.35
C ALA A 220 -0.11 14.89 1.04
N PRO A 221 -1.09 15.41 0.28
CA PRO A 221 -2.33 15.93 0.87
C PRO A 221 -3.17 14.85 1.56
N PHE A 222 -3.18 13.63 1.00
CA PHE A 222 -3.90 12.45 1.44
C PHE A 222 -3.05 11.20 1.13
N TRP A 223 -3.59 10.12 0.58
CA TRP A 223 -2.82 8.93 0.19
C TRP A 223 -1.74 9.28 -0.85
N CYS A 224 -0.53 8.74 -0.68
CA CYS A 224 0.60 9.09 -1.55
C CYS A 224 0.47 8.50 -2.96
N LEU A 225 0.26 7.18 -3.07
CA LEU A 225 0.12 6.48 -4.35
C LEU A 225 -1.13 5.59 -4.34
N HIS A 226 -2.18 6.06 -4.98
CA HIS A 226 -3.44 5.36 -5.12
C HIS A 226 -3.54 4.66 -6.48
N LEU A 227 -3.61 3.35 -6.47
CA LEU A 227 -3.73 2.49 -7.65
C LEU A 227 -5.18 2.01 -7.75
N LEU A 228 -6.03 2.76 -8.49
CA LEU A 228 -7.47 2.53 -8.54
C LEU A 228 -7.86 1.79 -9.82
N LYS A 229 -8.51 0.63 -9.69
CA LYS A 229 -9.01 -0.20 -10.82
C LYS A 229 -7.95 -0.41 -11.92
N SER A 230 -6.69 -0.61 -11.51
CA SER A 230 -5.54 -0.67 -12.42
C SER A 230 -4.88 -2.06 -12.41
N GLU A 231 -4.13 -2.39 -13.45
CA GLU A 231 -3.50 -3.70 -13.56
C GLU A 231 -2.09 -3.65 -14.14
N SER A 232 -1.29 -4.70 -13.85
CA SER A 232 0.08 -4.82 -14.33
C SER A 232 0.95 -3.67 -13.84
N ILE A 233 1.26 -3.67 -12.54
CA ILE A 233 1.86 -2.53 -11.84
C ILE A 233 3.16 -2.95 -11.18
N THR A 234 4.20 -2.16 -11.36
CA THR A 234 5.46 -2.28 -10.64
C THR A 234 5.76 -0.98 -9.89
N VAL A 235 5.95 -1.09 -8.57
CA VAL A 235 6.47 -0.01 -7.72
C VAL A 235 7.75 -0.52 -7.09
N ARG A 236 8.90 0.08 -7.40
CA ARG A 236 10.19 -0.41 -6.89
C ARG A 236 11.20 0.70 -6.61
N GLY A 237 12.01 0.49 -5.57
CA GLY A 237 13.09 1.42 -5.22
C GLY A 237 12.62 2.79 -4.72
N VAL A 238 11.33 3.00 -4.53
CA VAL A 238 10.75 4.27 -4.06
C VAL A 238 11.06 4.48 -2.58
N SER A 239 11.22 5.74 -2.19
CA SER A 239 11.35 6.13 -0.79
C SER A 239 10.29 7.16 -0.40
N TYR A 240 9.69 6.97 0.77
CA TYR A 240 8.66 7.86 1.30
C TYR A 240 9.19 8.65 2.51
N HIS A 241 8.79 9.89 2.62
CA HIS A 241 8.84 10.71 3.82
C HIS A 241 7.60 11.61 3.83
N ALA A 242 6.46 11.05 4.22
CA ALA A 242 5.14 11.67 4.14
C ALA A 242 4.42 11.46 5.48
N LEU A 243 4.48 12.46 6.36
CA LEU A 243 4.13 12.31 7.77
C LEU A 243 2.80 12.96 8.15
N ASN A 244 2.06 13.54 7.19
CA ASN A 244 0.77 14.17 7.46
C ASN A 244 -0.33 13.12 7.71
N HIS A 245 -1.48 13.55 8.15
CA HIS A 245 -2.64 12.68 8.37
C HIS A 245 -3.05 11.95 7.08
N ASN A 246 -3.30 10.64 7.18
CA ASN A 246 -3.67 9.76 6.07
C ASN A 246 -2.65 9.75 4.93
N ASN A 247 -1.37 9.94 5.23
CA ASN A 247 -0.30 9.74 4.28
C ASN A 247 0.04 8.25 4.17
N ASP A 248 -0.94 7.46 3.72
CA ASP A 248 -0.72 6.07 3.33
C ASP A 248 0.28 6.04 2.16
N GLY A 249 1.20 5.08 2.15
CA GLY A 249 2.25 5.02 1.13
C GLY A 249 1.74 4.52 -0.22
N ILE A 250 1.19 3.30 -0.26
CA ILE A 250 0.66 2.68 -1.48
C ILE A 250 -0.69 2.04 -1.19
N ASP A 251 -1.72 2.46 -1.92
CA ASP A 251 -3.11 2.01 -1.79
C ASP A 251 -3.60 1.34 -3.08
N PRO A 252 -3.39 0.03 -3.26
CA PRO A 252 -4.07 -0.71 -4.30
C PRO A 252 -5.56 -0.83 -3.97
N GLU A 253 -6.43 -0.35 -4.86
CA GLU A 253 -7.88 -0.44 -4.73
C GLU A 253 -8.51 -1.01 -6.00
N TYR A 254 -9.21 -2.14 -5.93
CA TYR A 254 -9.76 -2.88 -7.08
C TYR A 254 -8.69 -3.20 -8.15
N SER A 255 -7.45 -3.39 -7.74
CA SER A 255 -6.31 -3.50 -8.64
C SER A 255 -5.62 -4.86 -8.56
N ARG A 256 -4.96 -5.28 -9.65
CA ARG A 256 -4.41 -6.63 -9.75
C ARG A 256 -3.06 -6.71 -10.47
N ASN A 257 -2.37 -7.85 -10.22
CA ASN A 257 -1.07 -8.13 -10.80
C ASN A 257 -0.06 -7.03 -10.46
N ILE A 258 0.29 -6.93 -9.18
CA ILE A 258 1.08 -5.83 -8.60
C ILE A 258 2.35 -6.38 -7.98
N LEU A 259 3.48 -5.76 -8.31
CA LEU A 259 4.76 -5.97 -7.64
C LEU A 259 5.17 -4.69 -6.89
N ILE A 260 5.35 -4.79 -5.58
CA ILE A 260 5.87 -3.75 -4.70
C ILE A 260 7.16 -4.28 -4.11
N GLU A 261 8.30 -3.69 -4.47
CA GLU A 261 9.58 -4.22 -4.00
C GLU A 261 10.65 -3.16 -3.71
N ASN A 262 11.53 -3.45 -2.76
CA ASN A 262 12.68 -2.59 -2.41
C ASN A 262 12.26 -1.17 -1.99
N ILE A 263 11.15 -1.03 -1.27
CA ILE A 263 10.60 0.26 -0.83
C ILE A 263 11.09 0.61 0.58
N ARG A 264 11.36 1.88 0.81
CA ARG A 264 11.60 2.45 2.14
C ARG A 264 10.46 3.38 2.50
N PHE A 265 9.67 2.99 3.49
CA PHE A 265 8.57 3.78 4.00
C PHE A 265 8.98 4.58 5.25
N ASP A 266 8.46 5.80 5.34
CA ASP A 266 8.41 6.66 6.52
C ASP A 266 7.12 7.50 6.40
N ASN A 267 6.00 6.93 6.85
CA ASN A 267 4.66 7.42 6.57
C ASN A 267 3.88 7.74 7.85
N GLY A 268 3.03 8.74 7.78
CA GLY A 268 2.14 9.15 8.88
C GLY A 268 0.94 8.22 9.11
N ASP A 269 0.65 7.32 8.16
CA ASP A 269 -0.42 6.31 8.26
C ASP A 269 0.08 4.96 7.73
N ASP A 270 -0.77 4.15 7.09
CA ASP A 270 -0.44 2.80 6.59
C ASP A 270 0.68 2.85 5.54
N ASN A 271 1.72 2.02 5.65
CA ASN A 271 2.76 2.00 4.59
C ASN A 271 2.22 1.40 3.30
N ILE A 272 1.50 0.28 3.39
CA ILE A 272 0.75 -0.31 2.27
C ILE A 272 -0.64 -0.64 2.78
N ALA A 273 -1.70 -0.14 2.12
CA ALA A 273 -3.07 -0.46 2.48
C ALA A 273 -3.85 -1.01 1.28
N ILE A 274 -4.04 -2.33 1.24
CA ILE A 274 -4.76 -3.01 0.16
C ILE A 274 -6.25 -2.90 0.39
N LYS A 275 -6.93 -2.24 -0.53
CA LYS A 275 -8.35 -1.89 -0.48
C LYS A 275 -9.12 -2.47 -1.67
N ALA A 276 -10.46 -2.55 -1.57
CA ALA A 276 -11.35 -2.96 -2.67
C ALA A 276 -12.75 -2.38 -2.44
N GLY A 277 -12.81 -1.06 -2.31
CA GLY A 277 -14.04 -0.29 -2.17
C GLY A 277 -14.80 -0.48 -0.87
N ARG A 278 -15.79 0.37 -0.68
CA ARG A 278 -16.52 0.52 0.58
C ARG A 278 -17.97 0.11 0.44
N ASP A 279 -18.46 -0.65 1.42
CA ASP A 279 -19.85 -0.90 1.74
C ASP A 279 -20.71 -1.31 0.53
N HIS A 280 -21.83 -0.67 0.27
CA HIS A 280 -22.76 -1.02 -0.79
C HIS A 280 -22.10 -1.01 -2.18
N GLU A 281 -21.39 0.07 -2.52
CA GLU A 281 -20.71 0.19 -3.81
C GLU A 281 -19.62 -0.87 -3.99
N GLY A 282 -18.83 -1.11 -2.95
CA GLY A 282 -17.80 -2.14 -2.98
C GLY A 282 -18.39 -3.54 -3.17
N ARG A 283 -19.48 -3.87 -2.47
CA ARG A 283 -20.17 -5.16 -2.64
C ARG A 283 -20.77 -5.31 -4.03
N ALA A 284 -21.31 -4.24 -4.63
CA ALA A 284 -21.82 -4.24 -5.99
C ALA A 284 -20.71 -4.50 -7.03
N ASN A 285 -19.45 -4.16 -6.72
CA ASN A 285 -18.27 -4.41 -7.54
C ASN A 285 -17.52 -5.71 -7.16
N SER A 286 -18.16 -6.67 -6.54
CA SER A 286 -17.55 -7.92 -6.03
C SER A 286 -16.83 -8.78 -7.08
N SER A 287 -17.04 -8.55 -8.36
CA SER A 287 -16.32 -9.21 -9.46
C SER A 287 -14.90 -8.64 -9.67
N THR A 288 -14.54 -7.54 -9.01
CA THR A 288 -13.25 -6.86 -9.16
C THR A 288 -12.51 -6.71 -7.82
N PRO A 289 -12.09 -7.81 -7.19
CA PRO A 289 -11.29 -7.74 -5.97
C PRO A 289 -9.90 -7.15 -6.24
N SER A 290 -9.21 -6.72 -5.20
CA SER A 290 -7.75 -6.53 -5.27
C SER A 290 -7.05 -7.87 -5.12
N GLU A 291 -6.21 -8.24 -6.10
CA GLU A 291 -5.63 -9.58 -6.15
C GLU A 291 -4.27 -9.69 -6.83
N ASN A 292 -3.58 -10.81 -6.56
CA ASN A 292 -2.28 -11.10 -7.15
C ASN A 292 -1.26 -9.99 -6.84
N ILE A 293 -1.02 -9.74 -5.56
CA ILE A 293 -0.16 -8.67 -5.06
C ILE A 293 1.07 -9.29 -4.40
N ILE A 294 2.24 -8.93 -4.89
CA ILE A 294 3.54 -9.35 -4.36
C ILE A 294 4.20 -8.14 -3.68
N ILE A 295 4.54 -8.30 -2.39
CA ILE A 295 5.24 -7.29 -1.58
C ILE A 295 6.51 -7.94 -1.07
N ARG A 296 7.68 -7.38 -1.42
CA ARG A 296 8.94 -7.97 -0.97
C ARG A 296 10.08 -6.96 -0.77
N ASN A 297 11.01 -7.31 0.10
CA ASN A 297 12.22 -6.53 0.37
C ASN A 297 11.90 -5.08 0.81
N CYS A 298 10.80 -4.86 1.52
CA CYS A 298 10.37 -3.54 1.96
C CYS A 298 10.83 -3.28 3.40
N SER A 299 11.06 -1.99 3.70
CA SER A 299 11.36 -1.52 5.05
C SER A 299 10.27 -0.55 5.51
N PHE A 300 9.59 -0.89 6.60
CA PHE A 300 8.41 -0.18 7.11
C PHE A 300 8.78 0.73 8.29
N LYS A 301 8.23 1.93 8.30
CA LYS A 301 8.29 2.87 9.42
C LYS A 301 7.06 3.78 9.38
N GLY A 302 6.51 4.11 10.53
CA GLY A 302 5.36 5.00 10.67
C GLY A 302 4.23 4.37 11.50
N LEU A 303 2.98 4.43 11.01
CA LEU A 303 1.84 3.94 11.80
C LEU A 303 1.66 2.43 11.67
N HIS A 304 1.39 1.91 10.46
CA HIS A 304 1.22 0.48 10.24
C HIS A 304 2.05 -0.01 9.04
N GLY A 305 2.51 -1.27 9.09
CA GLY A 305 3.29 -1.88 8.01
C GLY A 305 2.41 -2.26 6.81
N VAL A 306 1.99 -3.53 6.71
CA VAL A 306 1.09 -3.96 5.65
C VAL A 306 -0.32 -4.14 6.20
N VAL A 307 -1.27 -3.46 5.57
CA VAL A 307 -2.68 -3.43 5.96
C VAL A 307 -3.55 -3.99 4.84
N LEU A 308 -4.54 -4.83 5.20
CA LEU A 308 -5.65 -5.23 4.34
C LEU A 308 -6.93 -4.58 4.89
N GLY A 309 -7.49 -3.66 4.12
CA GLY A 309 -8.66 -2.87 4.53
C GLY A 309 -8.34 -1.42 4.91
N SER A 310 -9.31 -0.71 5.57
CA SER A 310 -10.65 -1.22 5.95
C SER A 310 -11.64 -1.29 4.80
N GLU A 311 -11.47 -0.53 3.73
CA GLU A 311 -12.30 -0.53 2.53
C GLU A 311 -11.95 -1.77 1.67
N LEU A 312 -12.68 -2.89 1.82
CA LEU A 312 -12.40 -4.13 1.10
C LEU A 312 -13.66 -4.91 0.69
N SER A 313 -14.73 -4.18 0.42
CA SER A 313 -16.06 -4.77 0.21
C SER A 313 -16.19 -5.63 -1.06
N ALA A 314 -15.33 -5.44 -2.07
CA ALA A 314 -15.21 -6.36 -3.21
C ALA A 314 -14.29 -7.56 -2.94
N GLY A 315 -13.51 -7.50 -1.85
CA GLY A 315 -12.62 -8.58 -1.45
C GLY A 315 -11.14 -8.35 -1.81
N VAL A 316 -10.27 -9.02 -1.04
CA VAL A 316 -8.82 -9.05 -1.25
C VAL A 316 -8.36 -10.51 -1.23
N ARG A 317 -7.56 -10.93 -2.21
CA ARG A 317 -7.00 -12.30 -2.25
C ARG A 317 -5.64 -12.38 -2.95
N ASN A 318 -4.95 -13.50 -2.72
CA ASN A 318 -3.68 -13.80 -3.37
C ASN A 318 -2.65 -12.69 -3.09
N VAL A 319 -2.37 -12.42 -1.81
CA VAL A 319 -1.36 -11.46 -1.37
C VAL A 319 -0.17 -12.22 -0.80
N TYR A 320 1.02 -11.89 -1.26
CA TYR A 320 2.26 -12.57 -0.93
C TYR A 320 3.27 -11.56 -0.40
N ILE A 321 3.59 -11.63 0.89
CA ILE A 321 4.52 -10.74 1.59
C ILE A 321 5.76 -11.54 1.94
N ASP A 322 6.92 -11.10 1.48
CA ASP A 322 8.18 -11.84 1.67
C ASP A 322 9.36 -10.93 1.96
N ASN A 323 10.23 -11.35 2.89
CA ASN A 323 11.51 -10.69 3.18
C ASN A 323 11.37 -9.19 3.46
N CYS A 324 10.48 -8.82 4.38
CA CYS A 324 10.24 -7.44 4.79
C CYS A 324 10.72 -7.21 6.23
N LYS A 325 11.00 -5.95 6.56
CA LYS A 325 11.46 -5.58 7.91
C LYS A 325 10.98 -4.21 8.33
N THR A 326 11.07 -3.91 9.63
CA THR A 326 10.92 -2.54 10.10
C THR A 326 12.18 -1.72 9.83
N GLY A 327 11.96 -0.43 9.58
CA GLY A 327 13.00 0.61 9.55
C GLY A 327 12.88 1.57 10.73
N GLY A 328 12.05 1.21 11.72
CA GLY A 328 11.75 2.00 12.92
C GLY A 328 10.47 1.51 13.58
N TYR A 329 9.89 2.34 14.46
CA TYR A 329 8.66 2.02 15.16
C TYR A 329 7.46 1.84 14.21
N LEU A 330 6.59 0.88 14.56
CA LEU A 330 5.26 0.68 13.97
C LEU A 330 4.24 0.45 15.09
N LYS A 331 3.03 0.97 14.95
CA LYS A 331 1.92 0.59 15.82
C LYS A 331 1.53 -0.87 15.56
N ARG A 332 1.34 -1.27 14.28
CA ARG A 332 1.07 -2.66 13.91
C ARG A 332 1.94 -3.11 12.74
N GLY A 333 2.49 -4.31 12.84
CA GLY A 333 3.29 -4.89 11.77
C GLY A 333 2.43 -5.34 10.58
N ILE A 334 1.64 -6.40 10.78
CA ILE A 334 0.67 -6.93 9.80
C ILE A 334 -0.74 -6.72 10.36
N TYR A 335 -1.56 -6.00 9.62
CA TYR A 335 -2.86 -5.56 10.12
C TYR A 335 -3.99 -5.81 9.12
N PHE A 336 -4.96 -6.67 9.46
CA PHE A 336 -6.19 -6.84 8.70
C PHE A 336 -7.32 -6.17 9.49
N LYS A 337 -7.95 -5.17 8.88
CA LYS A 337 -9.01 -4.39 9.51
C LYS A 337 -10.25 -4.35 8.64
N THR A 338 -11.35 -4.87 9.18
CA THR A 338 -12.66 -4.87 8.53
C THR A 338 -13.78 -4.80 9.56
N ASN A 339 -14.99 -4.59 9.12
CA ASN A 339 -16.17 -4.56 9.98
C ASN A 339 -17.39 -5.21 9.29
N ALA A 340 -18.51 -5.29 10.02
CA ALA A 340 -19.69 -5.97 9.53
C ALA A 340 -20.57 -5.12 8.59
N ASP A 341 -20.08 -4.02 8.06
CA ASP A 341 -20.69 -3.25 6.98
C ASP A 341 -20.01 -3.50 5.62
N ARG A 342 -18.76 -3.97 5.65
CA ARG A 342 -17.94 -4.18 4.46
C ARG A 342 -18.42 -5.36 3.62
N GLY A 343 -18.69 -6.52 4.21
CA GLY A 343 -18.83 -7.76 3.44
C GLY A 343 -17.50 -8.18 2.80
N GLY A 344 -17.57 -8.71 1.58
CA GLY A 344 -16.37 -9.13 0.85
C GLY A 344 -15.59 -10.27 1.53
N PHE A 345 -14.31 -10.34 1.23
CA PHE A 345 -13.44 -11.39 1.76
C PHE A 345 -11.96 -10.95 1.86
N ILE A 346 -11.21 -11.62 2.76
CA ILE A 346 -9.74 -11.67 2.80
C ILE A 346 -9.35 -13.14 2.70
N LYS A 347 -8.72 -13.55 1.59
CA LYS A 347 -8.42 -14.97 1.32
C LYS A 347 -7.05 -15.19 0.71
N ASN A 348 -6.44 -16.33 1.04
CA ASN A 348 -5.19 -16.78 0.46
C ASN A 348 -4.08 -15.72 0.60
N ILE A 349 -3.73 -15.44 1.86
CA ILE A 349 -2.69 -14.48 2.24
C ILE A 349 -1.48 -15.23 2.79
N HIS A 350 -0.32 -14.98 2.22
CA HIS A 350 0.92 -15.61 2.64
C HIS A 350 1.93 -14.56 3.09
N VAL A 351 2.42 -14.70 4.30
CA VAL A 351 3.42 -13.81 4.90
C VAL A 351 4.59 -14.65 5.36
N ARG A 352 5.79 -14.36 4.84
CA ARG A 352 6.98 -15.06 5.30
C ARG A 352 8.20 -14.13 5.45
N ASN A 353 9.14 -14.54 6.30
CA ASN A 353 10.44 -13.87 6.49
C ASN A 353 10.25 -12.36 6.79
N VAL A 354 9.42 -12.05 7.79
CA VAL A 354 9.21 -10.67 8.23
C VAL A 354 9.86 -10.47 9.59
N HIS A 355 10.78 -9.51 9.65
CA HIS A 355 11.48 -9.15 10.88
C HIS A 355 11.03 -7.78 11.37
N LEU A 356 10.45 -7.73 12.58
CA LEU A 356 9.97 -6.51 13.22
C LEU A 356 10.87 -6.22 14.45
N ASP A 357 11.24 -4.94 14.64
CA ASP A 357 12.03 -4.54 15.80
C ASP A 357 11.15 -4.24 17.02
N GLU A 358 10.40 -3.14 16.97
CA GLU A 358 9.49 -2.73 18.02
C GLU A 358 8.14 -2.32 17.44
N VAL A 359 7.06 -2.94 17.96
CA VAL A 359 5.68 -2.68 17.55
C VAL A 359 4.75 -2.70 18.77
N GLU A 360 3.57 -2.07 18.67
CA GLU A 360 2.52 -2.29 19.66
C GLU A 360 1.91 -3.69 19.49
N ASP A 361 1.45 -4.03 18.28
CA ASP A 361 0.94 -5.36 17.94
C ASP A 361 1.70 -5.93 16.74
N CYS A 362 2.15 -7.19 16.81
CA CYS A 362 2.90 -7.79 15.72
C CYS A 362 1.98 -8.21 14.56
N ILE A 363 0.98 -9.05 14.85
CA ILE A 363 -0.04 -9.50 13.90
C ILE A 363 -1.41 -9.20 14.51
N TYR A 364 -2.20 -8.39 13.81
CA TYR A 364 -3.52 -7.98 14.30
C TYR A 364 -4.58 -8.17 13.21
N ILE A 365 -5.46 -9.15 13.40
CA ILE A 365 -6.57 -9.43 12.50
C ILE A 365 -7.88 -9.17 13.23
N THR A 366 -8.63 -8.15 12.79
CA THR A 366 -9.94 -7.84 13.37
C THR A 366 -11.03 -7.69 12.33
N ALA A 367 -12.13 -8.38 12.55
CA ALA A 367 -13.38 -8.18 11.81
C ALA A 367 -14.29 -7.12 12.48
N ASN A 368 -13.89 -6.55 13.61
CA ASN A 368 -14.68 -5.56 14.37
C ASN A 368 -14.01 -4.18 14.42
N TYR A 369 -13.50 -3.71 13.26
CA TYR A 369 -12.87 -2.40 13.16
C TYR A 369 -13.89 -1.28 13.37
N GLN A 370 -13.65 -0.41 14.37
CA GLN A 370 -14.51 0.70 14.78
C GLN A 370 -15.92 0.29 15.24
N GLY A 371 -16.24 -1.00 15.35
CA GLY A 371 -17.56 -1.48 15.77
C GLY A 371 -18.70 -1.18 14.80
N GLU A 372 -18.39 -0.85 13.52
CA GLU A 372 -19.38 -0.47 12.52
C GLU A 372 -20.07 -1.69 11.90
N GLY A 373 -21.35 -1.55 11.53
CA GLY A 373 -22.12 -2.51 10.78
C GLY A 373 -22.56 -3.75 11.58
N LYS A 374 -23.43 -4.57 10.98
CA LYS A 374 -23.93 -5.83 11.58
C LYS A 374 -24.34 -6.88 10.55
N ASP A 375 -24.62 -6.48 9.30
CA ASP A 375 -25.33 -7.31 8.33
C ASP A 375 -24.41 -7.94 7.27
N PHE A 376 -23.18 -7.41 7.09
CA PHE A 376 -22.26 -7.80 6.04
C PHE A 376 -20.89 -8.18 6.59
N ALA A 377 -20.82 -9.27 7.36
CA ALA A 377 -19.55 -9.75 7.90
C ALA A 377 -18.61 -10.21 6.79
N THR A 378 -17.35 -9.75 6.84
CA THR A 378 -16.28 -10.16 5.92
C THR A 378 -15.89 -11.63 6.14
N GLU A 379 -15.65 -12.38 5.06
CA GLU A 379 -15.06 -13.70 5.13
C GLU A 379 -13.53 -13.59 5.21
N ILE A 380 -12.92 -14.18 6.25
CA ILE A 380 -11.46 -14.19 6.45
C ILE A 380 -11.01 -15.63 6.53
N SER A 381 -10.23 -16.09 5.55
CA SER A 381 -9.75 -17.47 5.51
C SER A 381 -8.43 -17.66 4.76
N ASP A 382 -7.79 -18.81 5.03
CA ASP A 382 -6.59 -19.25 4.33
C ASP A 382 -5.42 -18.25 4.48
N ILE A 383 -5.00 -18.04 5.73
CA ILE A 383 -3.95 -17.09 6.12
C ILE A 383 -2.75 -17.86 6.65
N PHE A 384 -1.58 -17.62 6.06
CA PHE A 384 -0.38 -18.37 6.35
C PHE A 384 0.78 -17.44 6.74
N PHE A 385 1.28 -17.61 7.98
CA PHE A 385 2.44 -16.90 8.49
C PHE A 385 3.60 -17.89 8.68
N SER A 386 4.80 -17.53 8.22
CA SER A 386 5.99 -18.36 8.37
C SER A 386 7.26 -17.52 8.55
N GLY A 387 8.09 -17.86 9.54
CA GLY A 387 9.35 -17.15 9.77
C GLY A 387 9.15 -15.68 10.15
N ILE A 388 8.22 -15.41 11.06
CA ILE A 388 7.98 -14.04 11.57
C ILE A 388 8.72 -13.88 12.89
N SER A 389 9.52 -12.85 12.99
CA SER A 389 10.19 -12.49 14.25
C SER A 389 9.91 -11.04 14.62
N CYS A 390 9.77 -10.80 15.93
CA CYS A 390 9.60 -9.45 16.47
C CYS A 390 10.36 -9.31 17.79
N ASN A 391 11.32 -8.39 17.86
CA ASN A 391 12.18 -8.25 19.04
C ASN A 391 11.40 -7.81 20.27
N LYS A 392 10.44 -6.89 20.11
CA LYS A 392 9.63 -6.36 21.21
C LYS A 392 8.23 -5.98 20.75
N VAL A 393 7.23 -6.50 21.47
CA VAL A 393 5.81 -6.15 21.32
C VAL A 393 5.33 -5.49 22.61
N SER A 394 4.93 -4.23 22.54
CA SER A 394 4.52 -3.47 23.74
C SER A 394 3.08 -3.77 24.18
N GLU A 395 2.23 -4.29 23.30
CA GLU A 395 0.85 -4.68 23.61
C GLU A 395 0.63 -6.18 23.36
N THR A 396 0.10 -6.60 22.21
CA THR A 396 -0.28 -8.00 21.97
C THR A 396 0.48 -8.60 20.79
N ALA A 397 1.10 -9.75 21.01
CA ALA A 397 1.87 -10.43 19.98
C ALA A 397 1.00 -10.81 18.79
N ILE A 398 -0.12 -11.51 19.00
CA ILE A 398 -1.02 -11.97 17.95
C ILE A 398 -2.48 -11.78 18.39
N VAL A 399 -3.28 -11.10 17.57
CA VAL A 399 -4.72 -10.94 17.76
C VAL A 399 -5.48 -11.52 16.57
N LEU A 400 -6.39 -12.45 16.83
CA LEU A 400 -7.40 -12.93 15.89
C LEU A 400 -8.79 -12.62 16.46
N GLN A 401 -9.50 -11.68 15.86
CA GLN A 401 -10.83 -11.25 16.32
C GLN A 401 -11.83 -11.33 15.17
N GLY A 402 -12.54 -12.45 15.06
CA GLY A 402 -13.63 -12.65 14.10
C GLY A 402 -15.01 -12.30 14.66
N TYR A 403 -16.04 -12.49 13.86
CA TYR A 403 -17.44 -12.44 14.29
C TYR A 403 -17.96 -13.82 14.66
N ALA A 404 -18.88 -13.90 15.61
CA ALA A 404 -19.54 -15.16 15.99
C ALA A 404 -20.27 -15.79 14.80
N GLN A 405 -20.92 -14.95 13.97
CA GLN A 405 -21.66 -15.38 12.77
C GLN A 405 -20.73 -15.76 11.60
N LYS A 406 -19.51 -15.26 11.58
CA LYS A 406 -18.53 -15.53 10.53
C LYS A 406 -17.13 -15.55 11.10
N LYS A 407 -16.73 -16.72 11.56
CA LYS A 407 -15.42 -16.93 12.19
C LYS A 407 -14.28 -16.78 11.18
N ILE A 408 -13.11 -16.37 11.65
CA ILE A 408 -11.85 -16.48 10.90
C ILE A 408 -11.50 -17.96 10.76
N LYS A 409 -11.10 -18.41 9.57
CA LYS A 409 -10.88 -19.84 9.28
C LYS A 409 -9.52 -20.12 8.67
N ASN A 410 -8.95 -21.27 9.01
CA ASN A 410 -7.74 -21.81 8.43
C ASN A 410 -6.57 -20.81 8.50
N VAL A 411 -6.08 -20.56 9.71
CA VAL A 411 -4.93 -19.69 9.98
C VAL A 411 -3.78 -20.55 10.47
N GLN A 412 -2.63 -20.45 9.83
CA GLN A 412 -1.45 -21.20 10.19
C GLN A 412 -0.30 -20.29 10.59
N PHE A 413 0.33 -20.59 11.71
CA PHE A 413 1.52 -19.91 12.21
C PHE A 413 2.65 -20.95 12.27
N ASN A 414 3.68 -20.75 11.47
CA ASN A 414 4.86 -21.62 11.41
C ASN A 414 6.13 -20.81 11.70
N THR A 415 6.89 -21.22 12.69
CA THR A 415 8.16 -20.58 13.07
C THR A 415 7.98 -19.09 13.39
N ILE A 416 7.30 -18.80 14.49
CA ILE A 416 7.07 -17.44 14.99
C ILE A 416 7.92 -17.25 16.25
N ASP A 417 8.76 -16.22 16.28
CA ASP A 417 9.63 -15.91 17.42
C ASP A 417 9.43 -14.47 17.91
N ILE A 418 8.80 -14.33 19.07
CA ILE A 418 8.51 -13.04 19.72
C ILE A 418 9.00 -13.12 21.17
N PRO A 419 10.28 -12.89 21.45
CA PRO A 419 10.88 -13.09 22.77
C PRO A 419 10.32 -12.15 23.86
N SER A 420 9.75 -11.01 23.47
CA SER A 420 9.21 -10.01 24.40
C SER A 420 7.85 -9.50 23.94
N ALA A 421 6.79 -9.79 24.68
CA ALA A 421 5.46 -9.29 24.47
C ALA A 421 4.75 -9.06 25.81
N ARG A 422 3.98 -7.96 25.93
CA ARG A 422 3.15 -7.69 27.11
C ARG A 422 2.05 -8.74 27.24
N ASN A 423 1.35 -9.01 26.13
CA ASN A 423 0.34 -10.05 26.02
C ASN A 423 0.74 -11.03 24.92
N GLY A 424 0.41 -12.31 25.12
CA GLY A 424 0.72 -13.36 24.14
C GLY A 424 -0.22 -13.35 22.94
N MET A 425 -1.07 -14.37 22.83
CA MET A 425 -2.03 -14.51 21.75
C MET A 425 -3.45 -14.39 22.26
N THR A 426 -4.29 -13.62 21.54
CA THR A 426 -5.74 -13.50 21.79
C THR A 426 -6.49 -14.02 20.58
N ILE A 427 -7.35 -15.03 20.77
CA ILE A 427 -8.17 -15.63 19.73
C ILE A 427 -9.63 -15.56 20.13
N THR A 428 -10.46 -14.90 19.29
CA THR A 428 -11.90 -14.81 19.47
C THR A 428 -12.60 -15.07 18.13
N ASN A 429 -13.56 -15.99 18.11
CA ASN A 429 -14.31 -16.36 16.92
C ASN A 429 -13.40 -16.71 15.72
N ALA A 430 -12.46 -17.61 15.95
CA ALA A 430 -11.63 -18.25 14.93
C ALA A 430 -11.71 -19.79 15.06
N GLU A 431 -11.53 -20.50 13.97
CA GLU A 431 -11.52 -21.96 13.91
C GLU A 431 -10.44 -22.46 12.96
N LYS A 432 -9.94 -23.67 13.19
CA LYS A 432 -8.81 -24.25 12.45
C LYS A 432 -7.58 -23.32 12.49
N VAL A 433 -7.16 -22.94 13.71
CA VAL A 433 -5.93 -22.21 13.94
C VAL A 433 -4.84 -23.22 14.31
N GLU A 434 -3.79 -23.27 13.52
CA GLU A 434 -2.66 -24.18 13.70
C GLU A 434 -1.41 -23.41 14.13
N LEU A 435 -0.76 -23.89 15.18
CA LEU A 435 0.48 -23.33 15.73
C LEU A 435 1.59 -24.36 15.62
N ASN A 436 2.65 -24.04 14.90
CA ASN A 436 3.83 -24.86 14.74
C ASN A 436 5.09 -24.02 15.00
N GLU A 437 5.89 -24.40 15.98
CA GLU A 437 7.10 -23.68 16.40
C GLU A 437 6.82 -22.20 16.74
N VAL A 438 5.77 -21.92 17.50
CA VAL A 438 5.41 -20.58 17.94
C VAL A 438 5.93 -20.32 19.34
N VAL A 439 6.82 -19.35 19.49
CA VAL A 439 7.40 -18.93 20.76
C VAL A 439 7.03 -17.48 21.05
N ILE A 440 6.37 -17.23 22.19
CA ILE A 440 6.01 -15.88 22.64
C ILE A 440 6.39 -15.75 24.12
N GLY A 441 7.21 -14.74 24.46
CA GLY A 441 7.59 -14.44 25.83
C GLY A 441 8.34 -15.59 26.52
N LYS A 442 9.26 -16.25 25.83
CA LYS A 442 10.03 -17.43 26.34
C LYS A 442 9.17 -18.69 26.59
N LYS A 443 7.92 -18.71 26.17
CA LYS A 443 7.04 -19.87 26.27
C LYS A 443 6.74 -20.40 24.88
N ALA A 444 7.08 -21.66 24.62
CA ALA A 444 6.57 -22.35 23.44
C ALA A 444 5.06 -22.54 23.61
N LEU A 445 4.29 -22.08 22.65
CA LEU A 445 2.86 -22.38 22.61
C LEU A 445 2.70 -23.80 22.07
N ILE A 446 2.07 -24.66 22.87
CA ILE A 446 1.80 -26.04 22.48
C ILE A 446 0.81 -26.03 21.31
N PRO A 447 1.00 -26.85 20.28
CA PRO A 447 0.04 -26.97 19.19
C PRO A 447 -1.34 -27.31 19.75
N THR A 448 -2.21 -26.35 19.81
CA THR A 448 -3.62 -26.53 20.14
C THR A 448 -4.42 -26.22 18.89
N ALA A 449 -4.91 -27.28 18.23
CA ALA A 449 -5.96 -27.07 17.24
C ALA A 449 -7.17 -26.49 17.98
N VAL A 450 -7.39 -25.18 17.88
CA VAL A 450 -8.63 -24.55 18.35
C VAL A 450 -9.71 -25.00 17.39
N LYS A 451 -10.59 -25.90 17.90
CA LYS A 451 -11.74 -26.49 17.15
C LYS A 451 -12.77 -25.44 16.80
#